data_e4981d0ceeb7afd76c72a7cadf18f610
#
_entry.id   e4981d0ceeb7afd76c72a7cadf18f610
#
_cell.length_a   1.000
_cell.length_b   1.000
_cell.length_c   1.000
_cell.angle_alpha   90.00
_cell.angle_beta   90.00
_cell.angle_gamma   90.00
#
_symmetry.space_group_name_H-M   'P 1'
#
loop_
_entity.id
_entity.type
_entity.pdbx_description
1 polymer ?
#
loop_
_entity_poly.entity_id
_entity_poly.type
_entity_poly.pdbx_seq_one_letter_code
_entity_poly.pdbx_strand_id
1 'polypeptide(L)'
;MKVMLVNGSSHLHGTTMTALEEMIKVFHSEEVETEVVQLGGKPIADCLQCNVCQKTGKCVIKDDGVNEFVEKAKTADGFVFATPVYFAHPSGRLYDFLDRAFYSAGGYDAFKFKPGAAVAVARRGGTTAALDGINKYFGIAQMPVAGSTYWNMVHGLYGEEASQDEEGMQTMRNLARNLAWMMKCFAAG
;
A
#
# COMPACT_ATOMS: atom_id res chain seq x y z
N MET A 1 5.95 -16.39 -4.35
CA MET A 1 5.94 -15.18 -3.49
C MET A 1 4.67 -14.41 -3.73
N LYS A 2 4.22 -13.65 -2.72
CA LYS A 2 2.96 -12.93 -2.77
C LYS A 2 3.13 -11.48 -2.32
N VAL A 3 2.64 -10.53 -3.11
CA VAL A 3 2.55 -9.11 -2.75
C VAL A 3 1.09 -8.71 -2.51
N MET A 4 0.84 -7.98 -1.43
CA MET A 4 -0.46 -7.38 -1.15
C MET A 4 -0.47 -5.91 -1.57
N LEU A 5 -1.47 -5.52 -2.36
CA LEU A 5 -1.64 -4.15 -2.84
C LEU A 5 -2.91 -3.55 -2.25
N VAL A 6 -2.76 -2.55 -1.39
CA VAL A 6 -3.89 -1.85 -0.76
C VAL A 6 -4.27 -0.64 -1.61
N ASN A 7 -5.48 -0.65 -2.16
CA ASN A 7 -6.07 0.49 -2.85
C ASN A 7 -6.84 1.38 -1.86
N GLY A 8 -6.24 2.50 -1.46
CA GLY A 8 -6.83 3.49 -0.55
C GLY A 8 -7.89 4.40 -1.18
N SER A 9 -8.21 4.21 -2.46
CA SER A 9 -9.27 4.94 -3.15
C SER A 9 -10.65 4.37 -2.81
N SER A 10 -11.67 5.24 -2.78
CA SER A 10 -13.07 4.82 -2.73
C SER A 10 -13.56 4.21 -4.05
N HIS A 11 -12.85 4.47 -5.15
CA HIS A 11 -13.21 4.03 -6.49
C HIS A 11 -12.46 2.74 -6.85
N LEU A 12 -13.21 1.72 -7.25
CA LEU A 12 -12.67 0.42 -7.66
C LEU A 12 -11.83 0.52 -8.94
N HIS A 13 -12.26 1.37 -9.88
CA HIS A 13 -11.64 1.55 -11.20
C HIS A 13 -11.19 3.02 -11.40
N GLY A 14 -10.60 3.62 -10.37
CA GLY A 14 -10.07 5.00 -10.45
C GLY A 14 -8.58 5.04 -10.76
N THR A 15 -8.03 6.26 -10.82
CA THR A 15 -6.61 6.54 -11.09
C THR A 15 -5.64 5.72 -10.23
N THR A 16 -5.96 5.53 -8.94
CA THR A 16 -5.14 4.72 -8.04
C THR A 16 -5.10 3.26 -8.48
N MET A 17 -6.24 2.70 -8.90
CA MET A 17 -6.27 1.33 -9.40
C MET A 17 -5.53 1.19 -10.73
N THR A 18 -5.62 2.17 -11.63
CA THR A 18 -4.85 2.20 -12.88
C THR A 18 -3.34 2.09 -12.62
N ALA A 19 -2.82 2.83 -11.63
CA ALA A 19 -1.42 2.73 -11.23
C ALA A 19 -1.06 1.33 -10.69
N LEU A 20 -1.93 0.74 -9.85
CA LEU A 20 -1.74 -0.61 -9.33
C LEU A 20 -1.83 -1.69 -10.41
N GLU A 21 -2.74 -1.56 -11.37
CA GLU A 21 -2.88 -2.50 -12.49
C GLU A 21 -1.60 -2.56 -13.33
N GLU A 22 -0.91 -1.43 -13.52
CA GLU A 22 0.38 -1.42 -14.21
C GLU A 22 1.47 -2.17 -13.42
N MET A 23 1.48 -2.03 -12.09
CA MET A 23 2.38 -2.81 -11.22
C MET A 23 2.04 -4.31 -11.25
N ILE A 24 0.75 -4.67 -11.23
CA ILE A 24 0.27 -6.06 -11.25
C ILE A 24 0.75 -6.79 -12.51
N LYS A 25 0.71 -6.15 -13.67
CA LYS A 25 1.25 -6.73 -14.92
C LYS A 25 2.72 -7.13 -14.78
N VAL A 26 3.51 -6.28 -14.13
CA VAL A 26 4.93 -6.53 -13.89
C VAL A 26 5.12 -7.63 -12.85
N PHE A 27 4.40 -7.61 -11.73
CA PHE A 27 4.48 -8.67 -10.73
C PHE A 27 4.18 -10.04 -11.33
N HIS A 28 3.16 -10.15 -12.19
CA HIS A 28 2.86 -11.40 -12.88
C HIS A 28 4.00 -11.85 -13.81
N SER A 29 4.64 -10.91 -14.53
CA SER A 29 5.81 -11.23 -15.37
C SER A 29 7.04 -11.64 -14.56
N GLU A 30 7.10 -11.25 -13.29
CA GLU A 30 8.13 -11.61 -12.32
C GLU A 30 7.78 -12.86 -11.49
N GLU A 31 6.68 -13.55 -11.84
CA GLU A 31 6.15 -14.74 -11.14
C GLU A 31 5.79 -14.47 -9.66
N VAL A 32 5.33 -13.26 -9.37
CA VAL A 32 4.84 -12.85 -8.05
C VAL A 32 3.31 -12.83 -8.04
N GLU A 33 2.71 -13.58 -7.14
CA GLU A 33 1.26 -13.56 -6.90
C GLU A 33 0.84 -12.20 -6.32
N THR A 34 -0.31 -11.69 -6.77
CA THR A 34 -0.84 -10.41 -6.32
C THR A 34 -2.19 -10.57 -5.64
N GLU A 35 -2.39 -9.88 -4.52
CA GLU A 35 -3.70 -9.75 -3.90
C GLU A 35 -4.04 -8.28 -3.68
N VAL A 36 -5.13 -7.81 -4.30
CA VAL A 36 -5.62 -6.44 -4.14
C VAL A 36 -6.60 -6.36 -2.99
N VAL A 37 -6.31 -5.49 -2.03
CA VAL A 37 -7.20 -5.11 -0.92
C VAL A 37 -7.83 -3.77 -1.23
N GLN A 38 -9.09 -3.78 -1.64
CA GLN A 38 -9.85 -2.58 -1.96
C GLN A 38 -10.53 -2.04 -0.70
N LEU A 39 -10.18 -0.83 -0.26
CA LEU A 39 -10.80 -0.21 0.91
C LEU A 39 -12.22 0.29 0.64
N GLY A 40 -12.55 0.59 -0.62
CA GLY A 40 -13.89 0.91 -1.07
C GLY A 40 -14.48 2.20 -0.49
N GLY A 41 -15.80 2.33 -0.59
CA GLY A 41 -16.55 3.53 -0.18
C GLY A 41 -17.11 3.49 1.24
N LYS A 42 -17.03 2.35 1.95
CA LYS A 42 -17.51 2.26 3.32
C LYS A 42 -16.56 2.99 4.29
N PRO A 43 -17.09 3.62 5.35
CA PRO A 43 -16.24 4.21 6.40
C PRO A 43 -15.33 3.14 7.03
N ILE A 44 -14.09 3.52 7.27
CA ILE A 44 -13.16 2.78 8.13
C ILE A 44 -12.95 3.67 9.36
N ALA A 45 -13.13 3.12 10.55
CA ALA A 45 -12.93 3.87 11.77
C ALA A 45 -11.43 4.00 12.09
N ASP A 46 -11.06 5.10 12.72
CA ASP A 46 -9.73 5.33 13.28
C ASP A 46 -9.41 4.40 14.48
N CYS A 47 -8.19 4.46 14.97
CA CYS A 47 -7.76 3.69 16.14
C CYS A 47 -8.29 4.31 17.44
N LEU A 48 -9.07 3.55 18.20
CA LEU A 48 -9.61 3.96 19.51
C LEU A 48 -8.56 3.96 20.65
N GLN A 49 -7.34 3.54 20.36
CA GLN A 49 -6.26 3.36 21.38
C GLN A 49 -6.69 2.54 22.61
N CYS A 50 -7.63 1.63 22.43
CA CYS A 50 -8.20 0.81 23.52
C CYS A 50 -7.25 -0.27 24.02
N ASN A 51 -6.14 -0.54 23.33
CA ASN A 51 -5.09 -1.52 23.65
C ASN A 51 -5.54 -2.98 23.76
N VAL A 52 -6.75 -3.33 23.35
CA VAL A 52 -7.24 -4.71 23.36
C VAL A 52 -6.43 -5.60 22.44
N CYS A 53 -5.99 -5.09 21.29
CA CYS A 53 -5.17 -5.81 20.32
C CYS A 53 -3.80 -6.23 20.90
N GLN A 54 -3.24 -5.49 21.86
CA GLN A 54 -2.00 -5.86 22.54
C GLN A 54 -2.12 -7.16 23.34
N LYS A 55 -3.35 -7.52 23.76
CA LYS A 55 -3.64 -8.74 24.51
C LYS A 55 -4.17 -9.87 23.62
N THR A 56 -4.91 -9.52 22.57
CA THR A 56 -5.67 -10.48 21.75
C THR A 56 -5.05 -10.73 20.38
N GLY A 57 -4.12 -9.87 19.92
CA GLY A 57 -3.57 -9.88 18.57
C GLY A 57 -4.56 -9.41 17.48
N LYS A 58 -5.73 -8.88 17.87
CA LYS A 58 -6.79 -8.46 16.94
C LYS A 58 -7.43 -7.14 17.35
N CYS A 59 -7.72 -6.28 16.37
CA CYS A 59 -8.50 -5.07 16.62
C CYS A 59 -9.92 -5.41 17.06
N VAL A 60 -10.48 -4.64 18.03
CA VAL A 60 -11.86 -4.81 18.51
C VAL A 60 -12.91 -4.44 17.47
N ILE A 61 -12.58 -3.48 16.58
CA ILE A 61 -13.44 -3.08 15.47
C ILE A 61 -13.36 -4.18 14.41
N LYS A 62 -14.51 -4.69 14.01
CA LYS A 62 -14.65 -5.82 13.08
C LYS A 62 -15.39 -5.37 11.82
N ASP A 63 -15.42 -6.25 10.85
CA ASP A 63 -16.24 -6.14 9.64
C ASP A 63 -15.85 -4.99 8.68
N ASP A 64 -14.61 -4.48 8.78
CA ASP A 64 -14.04 -3.47 7.90
C ASP A 64 -12.74 -3.90 7.19
N GLY A 65 -12.41 -5.19 7.26
CA GLY A 65 -11.28 -5.80 6.56
C GLY A 65 -9.92 -5.66 7.24
N VAL A 66 -9.76 -4.85 8.29
CA VAL A 66 -8.46 -4.63 8.95
C VAL A 66 -7.91 -5.93 9.56
N ASN A 67 -8.70 -6.66 10.33
CA ASN A 67 -8.26 -7.91 10.95
C ASN A 67 -7.95 -8.99 9.90
N GLU A 68 -8.75 -9.07 8.83
CA GLU A 68 -8.51 -9.99 7.73
C GLU A 68 -7.19 -9.67 7.01
N PHE A 69 -6.96 -8.40 6.74
CA PHE A 69 -5.71 -7.95 6.13
C PHE A 69 -4.49 -8.32 6.98
N VAL A 70 -4.53 -8.08 8.29
CA VAL A 70 -3.42 -8.42 9.21
C VAL A 70 -3.13 -9.92 9.20
N GLU A 71 -4.15 -10.77 9.19
CA GLU A 71 -3.95 -12.22 9.08
C GLU A 71 -3.29 -12.61 7.76
N LYS A 72 -3.72 -12.05 6.64
CA LYS A 72 -3.12 -12.29 5.32
C LYS A 72 -1.70 -11.71 5.21
N ALA A 73 -1.44 -10.57 5.86
CA ALA A 73 -0.13 -9.94 5.88
C ALA A 73 0.96 -10.83 6.49
N LYS A 74 0.62 -11.73 7.41
CA LYS A 74 1.58 -12.68 8.02
C LYS A 74 2.26 -13.58 6.98
N THR A 75 1.55 -13.92 5.91
CA THR A 75 2.02 -14.83 4.85
C THR A 75 2.40 -14.11 3.56
N ALA A 76 2.24 -12.80 3.49
CA ALA A 76 2.69 -12.00 2.37
C ALA A 76 4.19 -11.72 2.46
N ASP A 77 4.84 -11.54 1.30
CA ASP A 77 6.28 -11.30 1.18
C ASP A 77 6.60 -9.83 0.92
N GLY A 78 5.61 -9.01 0.52
CA GLY A 78 5.77 -7.59 0.27
C GLY A 78 4.45 -6.83 0.22
N PHE A 79 4.52 -5.49 0.26
CA PHE A 79 3.34 -4.63 0.35
C PHE A 79 3.42 -3.42 -0.56
N VAL A 80 2.29 -3.04 -1.15
CA VAL A 80 2.10 -1.75 -1.83
C VAL A 80 0.93 -1.03 -1.18
N PHE A 81 1.14 0.19 -0.69
CA PHE A 81 0.06 1.05 -0.18
C PHE A 81 -0.14 2.22 -1.14
N ALA A 82 -1.26 2.20 -1.86
CA ALA A 82 -1.58 3.20 -2.87
C ALA A 82 -2.72 4.11 -2.43
N THR A 83 -2.60 5.40 -2.68
CA THR A 83 -3.55 6.42 -2.24
C THR A 83 -3.85 7.46 -3.31
N PRO A 84 -5.10 7.92 -3.43
CA PRO A 84 -5.36 9.23 -4.01
C PRO A 84 -4.86 10.31 -3.04
N VAL A 85 -4.47 11.46 -3.59
CA VAL A 85 -4.02 12.61 -2.80
C VAL A 85 -5.19 13.56 -2.55
N TYR A 86 -5.47 13.83 -1.27
CA TYR A 86 -6.42 14.83 -0.84
C TYR A 86 -5.73 15.83 0.08
N PHE A 87 -5.73 17.14 -0.29
CA PHE A 87 -5.07 18.20 0.49
C PHE A 87 -3.60 17.88 0.84
N ALA A 88 -2.87 17.35 -0.14
CA ALA A 88 -1.46 16.96 -0.03
C ALA A 88 -1.15 15.85 0.99
N HIS A 89 -2.12 15.01 1.34
CA HIS A 89 -1.90 13.82 2.17
C HIS A 89 -2.67 12.61 1.62
N PRO A 90 -2.39 11.39 2.09
CA PRO A 90 -3.17 10.20 1.75
C PRO A 90 -4.64 10.35 2.12
N SER A 91 -5.49 9.54 1.51
CA SER A 91 -6.89 9.48 1.94
C SER A 91 -6.98 9.12 3.42
N GLY A 92 -7.85 9.79 4.20
CA GLY A 92 -8.08 9.47 5.61
C GLY A 92 -8.40 7.99 5.81
N ARG A 93 -9.17 7.40 4.90
CA ARG A 93 -9.48 5.96 4.90
C ARG A 93 -8.24 5.07 4.90
N LEU A 94 -7.20 5.41 4.11
CA LEU A 94 -5.96 4.64 4.12
C LEU A 94 -5.24 4.81 5.46
N TYR A 95 -5.20 6.01 6.02
CA TYR A 95 -4.58 6.23 7.32
C TYR A 95 -5.31 5.47 8.43
N ASP A 96 -6.63 5.57 8.53
CA ASP A 96 -7.44 4.85 9.53
C ASP A 96 -7.21 3.33 9.43
N PHE A 97 -7.10 2.82 8.19
CA PHE A 97 -6.80 1.41 7.94
C PHE A 97 -5.38 1.05 8.40
N LEU A 98 -4.36 1.82 8.00
CA LEU A 98 -2.96 1.54 8.33
C LEU A 98 -2.69 1.69 9.83
N ASP A 99 -3.21 2.73 10.49
CA ASP A 99 -3.07 2.93 11.94
C ASP A 99 -3.51 1.70 12.71
N ARG A 100 -4.66 1.14 12.35
CA ARG A 100 -5.19 -0.04 13.01
C ARG A 100 -4.48 -1.32 12.59
N ALA A 101 -4.15 -1.49 11.32
CA ALA A 101 -3.45 -2.65 10.82
C ALA A 101 -2.07 -2.78 11.47
N PHE A 102 -1.27 -1.73 11.44
CA PHE A 102 0.08 -1.75 12.00
C PHE A 102 0.08 -1.86 13.53
N TYR A 103 -0.85 -1.16 14.20
CA TYR A 103 -0.93 -1.22 15.66
C TYR A 103 -1.42 -2.57 16.19
N SER A 104 -2.31 -3.26 15.46
CA SER A 104 -2.86 -4.55 15.88
C SER A 104 -2.02 -5.76 15.45
N ALA A 105 -0.99 -5.58 14.66
CA ALA A 105 -0.17 -6.67 14.08
C ALA A 105 0.90 -7.25 15.03
N GLY A 106 0.71 -7.14 16.34
CA GLY A 106 1.59 -7.79 17.31
C GLY A 106 3.02 -7.27 17.35
N GLY A 107 3.20 -5.93 17.41
CA GLY A 107 4.54 -5.30 17.41
C GLY A 107 5.19 -5.28 16.04
N TYR A 108 4.37 -5.22 15.00
CA TYR A 108 4.75 -5.19 13.58
C TYR A 108 5.24 -6.53 13.00
N ASP A 109 5.15 -7.64 13.70
CA ASP A 109 5.64 -8.94 13.24
C ASP A 109 5.06 -9.39 11.90
N ALA A 110 3.83 -8.96 11.56
CA ALA A 110 3.24 -9.23 10.24
C ALA A 110 3.95 -8.49 9.09
N PHE A 111 4.69 -7.41 9.38
CA PHE A 111 5.28 -6.51 8.39
C PHE A 111 6.81 -6.47 8.42
N LYS A 112 7.40 -6.68 9.60
CA LYS A 112 8.83 -6.56 9.84
C LYS A 112 9.68 -7.35 8.83
N PHE A 113 10.71 -6.68 8.28
CA PHE A 113 11.66 -7.21 7.30
C PHE A 113 11.05 -7.59 5.94
N LYS A 114 9.79 -7.28 5.70
CA LYS A 114 9.16 -7.40 4.39
C LYS A 114 9.25 -6.07 3.64
N PRO A 115 9.62 -6.05 2.35
CA PRO A 115 9.74 -4.80 1.63
C PRO A 115 8.38 -4.18 1.33
N GLY A 116 8.32 -2.85 1.32
CA GLY A 116 7.13 -2.08 1.04
C GLY A 116 7.35 -0.97 0.04
N ALA A 117 6.28 -0.56 -0.64
CA ALA A 117 6.26 0.59 -1.52
C ALA A 117 5.01 1.45 -1.28
N ALA A 118 5.18 2.76 -1.19
CA ALA A 118 4.09 3.72 -1.22
C ALA A 118 3.85 4.20 -2.66
N VAL A 119 2.60 4.41 -3.05
CA VAL A 119 2.19 5.00 -4.34
C VAL A 119 1.19 6.11 -4.08
N ALA A 120 1.41 7.29 -4.65
CA ALA A 120 0.50 8.41 -4.54
C ALA A 120 0.01 8.85 -5.93
N VAL A 121 -1.30 9.00 -6.08
CA VAL A 121 -1.90 9.43 -7.34
C VAL A 121 -2.66 10.73 -7.14
N ALA A 122 -2.34 11.74 -7.95
CA ALA A 122 -2.93 13.07 -7.84
C ALA A 122 -3.25 13.66 -9.22
N ARG A 123 -4.23 14.55 -9.23
CA ARG A 123 -4.43 15.39 -10.41
C ARG A 123 -3.20 16.26 -10.72
N ARG A 124 -2.53 16.81 -9.67
CA ARG A 124 -1.37 17.72 -9.80
C ARG A 124 -0.40 17.58 -8.64
N GLY A 125 -0.48 18.41 -7.62
CA GLY A 125 0.48 18.51 -6.52
C GLY A 125 0.12 17.69 -5.28
N GLY A 126 1.09 17.55 -4.36
CA GLY A 126 0.91 16.94 -3.04
C GLY A 126 1.28 15.47 -2.93
N THR A 127 1.75 14.85 -4.00
CA THR A 127 2.12 13.43 -4.02
C THR A 127 3.31 13.14 -3.10
N THR A 128 4.35 13.97 -3.10
CA THR A 128 5.54 13.75 -2.25
C THR A 128 5.19 13.80 -0.77
N ALA A 129 4.38 14.77 -0.33
CA ALA A 129 3.92 14.85 1.05
C ALA A 129 3.06 13.64 1.47
N ALA A 130 2.23 13.13 0.54
CA ALA A 130 1.46 11.91 0.78
C ALA A 130 2.37 10.67 0.90
N LEU A 131 3.41 10.55 0.07
CA LEU A 131 4.41 9.47 0.16
C LEU A 131 5.15 9.51 1.48
N ASP A 132 5.57 10.69 1.96
CA ASP A 132 6.24 10.87 3.25
C ASP A 132 5.39 10.34 4.41
N GLY A 133 4.09 10.57 4.37
CA GLY A 133 3.16 10.07 5.36
C GLY A 133 3.12 8.54 5.43
N ILE A 134 3.00 7.88 4.28
CA ILE A 134 2.96 6.40 4.20
C ILE A 134 4.32 5.79 4.56
N ASN A 135 5.43 6.39 4.13
CA ASN A 135 6.77 5.88 4.41
C ASN A 135 7.10 5.82 5.91
N LYS A 136 6.41 6.59 6.76
CA LYS A 136 6.57 6.50 8.22
C LYS A 136 6.13 5.15 8.79
N TYR A 137 5.09 4.54 8.22
CA TYR A 137 4.67 3.19 8.63
C TYR A 137 5.76 2.16 8.33
N PHE A 138 6.37 2.24 7.15
CA PHE A 138 7.47 1.33 6.80
C PHE A 138 8.66 1.51 7.75
N GLY A 139 9.05 2.76 8.02
CA GLY A 139 10.19 3.05 8.90
C GLY A 139 10.02 2.49 10.30
N ILE A 140 8.87 2.75 10.95
CA ILE A 140 8.64 2.26 12.32
C ILE A 140 8.49 0.74 12.39
N ALA A 141 7.96 0.12 11.33
CA ALA A 141 7.78 -1.33 11.26
C ALA A 141 9.03 -2.09 10.77
N GLN A 142 10.17 -1.43 10.63
CA GLN A 142 11.44 -2.02 10.16
C GLN A 142 11.30 -2.68 8.76
N MET A 143 10.51 -2.07 7.89
CA MET A 143 10.31 -2.53 6.53
C MET A 143 11.28 -1.80 5.59
N PRO A 144 12.05 -2.50 4.76
CA PRO A 144 12.80 -1.88 3.67
C PRO A 144 11.86 -1.23 2.65
N VAL A 145 12.18 -0.01 2.20
CA VAL A 145 11.35 0.74 1.26
C VAL A 145 11.90 0.61 -0.16
N ALA A 146 11.06 0.17 -1.08
CA ALA A 146 11.40 0.12 -2.49
C ALA A 146 11.27 1.52 -3.13
N GLY A 147 12.31 1.94 -3.84
CA GLY A 147 12.28 3.12 -4.69
C GLY A 147 12.10 2.76 -6.17
N SER A 148 11.91 3.79 -7.00
CA SER A 148 11.85 3.68 -8.45
C SER A 148 12.81 4.67 -9.13
N THR A 149 12.62 4.92 -10.42
CA THR A 149 13.40 5.91 -11.20
C THR A 149 13.02 7.35 -10.89
N TYR A 150 11.87 7.57 -10.29
CA TYR A 150 11.38 8.84 -9.76
C TYR A 150 10.57 8.59 -8.48
N TRP A 151 10.05 9.63 -7.83
CA TRP A 151 9.10 9.43 -6.72
C TRP A 151 7.89 8.64 -7.20
N ASN A 152 7.40 7.74 -6.37
CA ASN A 152 6.36 6.76 -6.71
C ASN A 152 4.99 7.41 -6.90
N MET A 153 4.82 8.19 -7.96
CA MET A 153 3.61 8.95 -8.23
C MET A 153 3.10 8.75 -9.64
N VAL A 154 1.80 8.97 -9.80
CA VAL A 154 1.10 9.03 -11.09
C VAL A 154 0.17 10.24 -11.08
N HIS A 155 0.04 10.90 -12.22
CA HIS A 155 -0.83 12.06 -12.39
C HIS A 155 -2.02 11.72 -13.29
N GLY A 156 -3.20 12.22 -12.91
CA GLY A 156 -4.45 12.11 -13.66
C GLY A 156 -5.65 12.35 -12.76
N LEU A 157 -6.71 12.92 -13.32
CA LEU A 157 -7.99 13.11 -12.65
C LEU A 157 -8.88 11.85 -12.80
N TYR A 158 -8.79 11.21 -13.95
CA TYR A 158 -9.50 9.97 -14.29
C TYR A 158 -8.51 8.86 -14.66
N GLY A 159 -8.97 7.60 -14.63
CA GLY A 159 -8.12 6.45 -14.93
C GLY A 159 -7.48 6.50 -16.32
N GLU A 160 -8.22 7.02 -17.30
CA GLU A 160 -7.72 7.21 -18.67
C GLU A 160 -6.56 8.22 -18.74
N GLU A 161 -6.67 9.35 -18.01
CA GLU A 161 -5.57 10.32 -17.92
C GLU A 161 -4.35 9.73 -17.20
N ALA A 162 -4.57 8.99 -16.12
CA ALA A 162 -3.49 8.32 -15.40
C ALA A 162 -2.74 7.32 -16.30
N SER A 163 -3.45 6.59 -17.17
CA SER A 163 -2.83 5.67 -18.12
C SER A 163 -1.97 6.37 -19.19
N GLN A 164 -2.19 7.66 -19.43
CA GLN A 164 -1.44 8.49 -20.37
C GLN A 164 -0.23 9.17 -19.71
N ASP A 165 -0.08 9.11 -18.40
CA ASP A 165 1.12 9.58 -17.70
C ASP A 165 2.25 8.57 -17.92
N GLU A 166 2.95 8.69 -19.04
CA GLU A 166 4.00 7.73 -19.45
C GLU A 166 5.13 7.63 -18.43
N GLU A 167 5.56 8.75 -17.84
CA GLU A 167 6.58 8.77 -16.80
C GLU A 167 6.08 8.08 -15.52
N GLY A 168 4.87 8.38 -15.08
CA GLY A 168 4.23 7.74 -13.94
C GLY A 168 4.06 6.24 -14.15
N MET A 169 3.58 5.81 -15.32
CA MET A 169 3.43 4.39 -15.65
C MET A 169 4.79 3.68 -15.70
N GLN A 170 5.83 4.33 -16.28
CA GLN A 170 7.18 3.76 -16.26
C GLN A 170 7.74 3.67 -14.85
N THR A 171 7.47 4.67 -14.01
CA THR A 171 7.83 4.66 -12.58
C THR A 171 7.16 3.49 -11.86
N MET A 172 5.88 3.20 -12.13
CA MET A 172 5.15 2.05 -11.55
C MET A 172 5.76 0.71 -12.00
N ARG A 173 6.12 0.58 -13.29
CA ARG A 173 6.77 -0.63 -13.79
C ARG A 173 8.13 -0.87 -13.11
N ASN A 174 8.93 0.16 -12.96
CA ASN A 174 10.24 0.05 -12.32
C ASN A 174 10.10 -0.23 -10.82
N LEU A 175 9.14 0.42 -10.15
CA LEU A 175 8.85 0.17 -8.74
C LEU A 175 8.48 -1.30 -8.50
N ALA A 176 7.62 -1.86 -9.34
CA ALA A 176 7.20 -3.25 -9.22
C ALA A 176 8.37 -4.23 -9.41
N ARG A 177 9.27 -3.98 -10.40
CA ARG A 177 10.48 -4.79 -10.59
C ARG A 177 11.42 -4.72 -9.38
N ASN A 178 11.64 -3.51 -8.87
CA ASN A 178 12.51 -3.31 -7.71
C ASN A 178 11.95 -4.00 -6.46
N LEU A 179 10.64 -3.90 -6.24
CA LEU A 179 9.99 -4.57 -5.12
C LEU A 179 10.06 -6.11 -5.27
N ALA A 180 9.79 -6.64 -6.46
CA ALA A 180 9.91 -8.07 -6.74
C ALA A 180 11.35 -8.57 -6.55
N TRP A 181 12.35 -7.80 -7.01
CA TRP A 181 13.75 -8.10 -6.77
C TRP A 181 14.11 -8.15 -5.28
N MET A 182 13.67 -7.15 -4.51
CA MET A 182 13.88 -7.14 -3.05
C MET A 182 13.24 -8.35 -2.37
N MET A 183 12.00 -8.70 -2.72
CA MET A 183 11.31 -9.88 -2.20
C MET A 183 12.11 -11.17 -2.49
N LYS A 184 12.62 -11.32 -3.71
CA LYS A 184 13.45 -12.46 -4.11
C LYS A 184 14.76 -12.53 -3.30
N CYS A 185 15.43 -11.38 -3.10
CA CYS A 185 16.65 -11.32 -2.30
C CYS A 185 16.41 -11.73 -0.84
N PHE A 186 15.33 -11.27 -0.22
CA PHE A 186 15.03 -11.58 1.18
C PHE A 186 14.55 -13.03 1.38
N ALA A 187 13.92 -13.62 0.38
CA ALA A 187 13.55 -15.04 0.44
C ALA A 187 14.73 -16.00 0.26
N ALA A 188 15.84 -15.53 -0.31
CA ALA A 188 17.05 -16.33 -0.56
C ALA A 188 18.06 -16.31 0.61
N GLY A 189 17.88 -15.43 1.60
CA GLY A 189 18.74 -15.28 2.79
C GLY A 189 18.07 -15.77 4.04
#